data_d3e3669ef30f3b390a881ddd3d0b3ffe
#
_entry.id   d3e3669ef30f3b390a881ddd3d0b3ffe
#
_cell.length_a   1.000
_cell.length_b   1.000
_cell.length_c   1.000
_cell.angle_alpha   90.00
_cell.angle_beta   90.00
_cell.angle_gamma   90.00
#
_symmetry.space_group_name_H-M   'P 1'
#
loop_
_entity.id
_entity.type
_entity.pdbx_description
1 polymer ?
#
loop_
_entity_poly.entity_id
_entity_poly.type
_entity_poly.pdbx_seq_one_letter_code
_entity_poly.pdbx_strand_id
1 'polypeptide(L)'
;MAETMFDRVGGYSTINRVARAFFEKVPTSNFIASYFEDSDFTGLIRHHTEFLGSIMGGPTRYSNKDLEQIHRFMDITDAAFDEMVELMKDSFYQFHFEQADVNFIEDELLRRRRFICGSK
;
A
#
# COMPACT_ATOMS: atom_id res chain seq x y z
N MET A 1 -9.79 -26.32 -2.20
CA MET A 1 -8.77 -25.29 -2.07
C MET A 1 -9.31 -24.08 -1.38
N ALA A 2 -8.51 -23.56 -0.50
CA ALA A 2 -8.92 -22.37 0.21
C ALA A 2 -8.81 -21.15 -0.70
N GLU A 3 -9.80 -20.28 -0.62
CA GLU A 3 -9.79 -19.03 -1.32
C GLU A 3 -8.90 -18.04 -0.57
N THR A 4 -8.06 -17.31 -1.27
CA THR A 4 -7.22 -16.28 -0.64
C THR A 4 -8.04 -15.02 -0.41
N MET A 5 -7.52 -14.12 0.42
CA MET A 5 -8.15 -12.81 0.56
C MET A 5 -8.18 -12.12 -0.81
N PHE A 6 -7.11 -12.26 -1.59
CA PHE A 6 -7.04 -11.70 -2.94
C PHE A 6 -8.26 -12.12 -3.77
N ASP A 7 -8.55 -13.42 -3.80
CA ASP A 7 -9.69 -13.92 -4.57
C ASP A 7 -11.02 -13.41 -4.00
N ARG A 8 -11.13 -13.44 -2.68
CA ARG A 8 -12.37 -13.10 -2.00
C ARG A 8 -12.79 -11.66 -2.20
N VAL A 9 -11.82 -10.75 -2.26
CA VAL A 9 -12.13 -9.32 -2.41
C VAL A 9 -12.31 -8.91 -3.87
N GLY A 10 -11.99 -9.76 -4.84
CA GLY A 10 -12.19 -9.44 -6.25
C GLY A 10 -10.94 -9.25 -7.07
N GLY A 11 -9.78 -9.65 -6.54
CA GLY A 11 -8.54 -9.64 -7.29
C GLY A 11 -8.02 -8.25 -7.61
N TYR A 12 -7.20 -8.17 -8.63
CA TYR A 12 -6.55 -6.90 -9.00
C TYR A 12 -7.54 -5.80 -9.35
N SER A 13 -8.70 -6.15 -9.90
CA SER A 13 -9.68 -5.14 -10.26
C SER A 13 -10.11 -4.32 -9.04
N THR A 14 -10.44 -5.01 -7.94
CA THR A 14 -10.84 -4.34 -6.71
C THR A 14 -9.68 -3.60 -6.07
N ILE A 15 -8.52 -4.26 -6.00
CA ILE A 15 -7.35 -3.67 -5.34
C ILE A 15 -6.88 -2.43 -6.10
N ASN A 16 -7.01 -2.44 -7.42
CA ASN A 16 -6.67 -1.27 -8.23
C ASN A 16 -7.52 -0.06 -7.86
N ARG A 17 -8.82 -0.29 -7.60
CA ARG A 17 -9.70 0.81 -7.17
C ARG A 17 -9.26 1.38 -5.84
N VAL A 18 -8.86 0.52 -4.91
CA VAL A 18 -8.36 0.97 -3.61
C VAL A 18 -7.10 1.78 -3.79
N ALA A 19 -6.17 1.29 -4.62
CA ALA A 19 -4.91 2.00 -4.86
C ALA A 19 -5.15 3.37 -5.46
N ARG A 20 -6.08 3.47 -6.42
CA ARG A 20 -6.44 4.76 -7.03
C ARG A 20 -6.99 5.72 -5.97
N ALA A 21 -7.88 5.22 -5.13
CA ALA A 21 -8.46 6.06 -4.07
C ALA A 21 -7.39 6.56 -3.12
N PHE A 22 -6.43 5.70 -2.79
CA PHE A 22 -5.32 6.11 -1.95
C PHE A 22 -4.53 7.25 -2.60
N PHE A 23 -4.15 7.11 -3.86
CA PHE A 23 -3.34 8.14 -4.53
C PHE A 23 -4.12 9.42 -4.77
N GLU A 24 -5.45 9.36 -4.82
CA GLU A 24 -6.27 10.58 -4.88
C GLU A 24 -6.17 11.37 -3.57
N LYS A 25 -5.91 10.71 -2.46
CA LYS A 25 -5.79 11.36 -1.16
C LYS A 25 -4.40 11.94 -0.92
N VAL A 26 -3.39 11.49 -1.66
CA VAL A 26 -2.01 11.89 -1.44
C VAL A 26 -1.81 13.40 -1.51
N PRO A 27 -2.32 14.11 -2.52
CA PRO A 27 -2.07 15.56 -2.59
C PRO A 27 -2.66 16.35 -1.43
N THR A 28 -3.60 15.77 -0.70
CA THR A 28 -4.23 16.46 0.43
C THR A 28 -3.49 16.27 1.74
N SER A 29 -2.45 15.45 1.75
CA SER A 29 -1.72 15.13 2.98
C SER A 29 -0.40 15.88 3.00
N ASN A 30 -0.21 16.71 4.02
CA ASN A 30 1.02 17.46 4.19
C ASN A 30 2.22 16.58 4.49
N PHE A 31 1.98 15.38 5.01
CA PHE A 31 3.07 14.47 5.39
C PHE A 31 3.67 13.73 4.20
N ILE A 32 2.89 13.50 3.15
CA ILE A 32 3.34 12.61 2.08
C ILE A 32 3.30 13.21 0.69
N ALA A 33 2.60 14.33 0.49
CA ALA A 33 2.45 14.89 -0.85
C ALA A 33 3.79 15.11 -1.54
N SER A 34 4.78 15.60 -0.82
CA SER A 34 6.07 15.95 -1.43
C SER A 34 6.83 14.74 -1.98
N TYR A 35 6.57 13.55 -1.44
CA TYR A 35 7.24 12.35 -1.94
C TYR A 35 6.80 12.01 -3.36
N PHE A 36 5.68 12.54 -3.79
CA PHE A 36 5.07 12.14 -5.06
C PHE A 36 4.91 13.28 -6.04
N GLU A 37 5.51 14.45 -5.78
CA GLU A 37 5.28 15.65 -6.59
C GLU A 37 5.56 15.46 -8.07
N ASP A 38 6.64 14.76 -8.39
CA ASP A 38 7.05 14.58 -9.77
C ASP A 38 6.82 13.16 -10.26
N SER A 39 5.95 12.42 -9.58
CA SER A 39 5.77 11.01 -9.87
C SER A 39 4.74 10.75 -10.96
N ASP A 40 4.96 9.66 -11.69
CA ASP A 40 3.97 9.13 -12.63
C ASP A 40 2.99 8.25 -11.84
N PHE A 41 1.83 8.79 -11.53
CA PHE A 41 0.85 8.06 -10.72
C PHE A 41 0.36 6.78 -11.38
N THR A 42 0.34 6.72 -12.71
CA THR A 42 -0.09 5.51 -13.39
C THR A 42 0.79 4.31 -13.01
N GLY A 43 2.10 4.51 -13.07
CA GLY A 43 3.04 3.46 -12.69
C GLY A 43 2.97 3.14 -11.21
N LEU A 44 2.82 4.17 -10.38
CA LEU A 44 2.72 3.96 -8.93
C LEU A 44 1.46 3.19 -8.56
N ILE A 45 0.34 3.51 -9.19
CA ILE A 45 -0.92 2.82 -8.91
C ILE A 45 -0.80 1.34 -9.26
N ARG A 46 -0.22 1.04 -10.42
CA ARG A 46 -0.02 -0.35 -10.83
C ARG A 46 0.85 -1.09 -9.83
N HIS A 47 1.97 -0.48 -9.46
CA HIS A 47 2.93 -1.08 -8.55
C HIS A 47 2.30 -1.33 -7.19
N HIS A 48 1.56 -0.35 -6.69
CA HIS A 48 0.90 -0.44 -5.40
C HIS A 48 -0.19 -1.52 -5.42
N THR A 49 -0.90 -1.62 -6.54
CA THR A 49 -1.91 -2.66 -6.72
C THR A 49 -1.29 -4.04 -6.60
N GLU A 50 -0.17 -4.24 -7.26
CA GLU A 50 0.53 -5.53 -7.20
C GLU A 50 1.07 -5.82 -5.81
N PHE A 51 1.61 -4.81 -5.16
CA PHE A 51 2.14 -4.97 -3.81
C PHE A 51 1.04 -5.36 -2.83
N LEU A 52 -0.06 -4.63 -2.83
CA LEU A 52 -1.19 -4.96 -1.95
C LEU A 52 -1.74 -6.33 -2.26
N GLY A 53 -1.81 -6.67 -3.55
CA GLY A 53 -2.24 -8.00 -3.95
C GLY A 53 -1.35 -9.09 -3.38
N SER A 54 -0.04 -8.85 -3.33
CA SER A 54 0.88 -9.83 -2.77
C SER A 54 0.62 -10.07 -1.28
N ILE A 55 0.28 -9.00 -0.55
CA ILE A 55 -0.07 -9.12 0.87
C ILE A 55 -1.30 -10.01 1.05
N MET A 56 -2.23 -9.92 0.12
CA MET A 56 -3.51 -10.64 0.20
C MET A 56 -3.46 -12.05 -0.38
N GLY A 57 -2.29 -12.50 -0.81
CA GLY A 57 -2.14 -13.84 -1.34
C GLY A 57 -2.26 -13.94 -2.85
N GLY A 58 -2.16 -12.83 -3.56
CA GLY A 58 -2.19 -12.83 -5.02
C GLY A 58 -0.91 -13.37 -5.64
N PRO A 59 -0.88 -13.43 -6.98
CA PRO A 59 0.22 -14.10 -7.69
C PRO A 59 1.54 -13.36 -7.71
N THR A 60 1.52 -12.02 -7.61
CA THR A 60 2.75 -11.25 -7.61
C THR A 60 3.40 -11.30 -6.23
N ARG A 61 4.70 -11.33 -6.19
CA ARG A 61 5.43 -11.40 -4.93
C ARG A 61 6.41 -10.24 -4.81
N TYR A 62 6.52 -9.72 -3.61
CA TYR A 62 7.50 -8.68 -3.28
C TYR A 62 8.28 -9.13 -2.06
N SER A 63 9.59 -9.26 -2.22
CA SER A 63 10.46 -9.60 -1.09
C SER A 63 10.77 -8.34 -0.29
N ASN A 64 11.28 -8.54 0.92
CA ASN A 64 11.74 -7.41 1.73
C ASN A 64 12.86 -6.66 1.01
N LYS A 65 13.69 -7.37 0.28
CA LYS A 65 14.77 -6.76 -0.48
C LYS A 65 14.22 -5.88 -1.59
N ASP A 66 13.17 -6.32 -2.27
CA ASP A 66 12.52 -5.51 -3.30
C ASP A 66 12.00 -4.22 -2.72
N LEU A 67 11.33 -4.29 -1.56
CA LEU A 67 10.81 -3.10 -0.91
C LEU A 67 11.91 -2.13 -0.53
N GLU A 68 13.00 -2.66 0.01
CA GLU A 68 14.12 -1.85 0.42
C GLU A 68 14.74 -1.12 -0.77
N GLN A 69 14.91 -1.83 -1.88
CA GLN A 69 15.51 -1.23 -3.08
C GLN A 69 14.62 -0.12 -3.66
N ILE A 70 13.31 -0.35 -3.67
CA ILE A 70 12.37 0.62 -4.22
C ILE A 70 12.36 1.90 -3.40
N HIS A 71 12.44 1.77 -2.08
CA HIS A 71 12.24 2.92 -1.17
C HIS A 71 13.53 3.54 -0.65
N ARG A 72 14.70 2.99 -1.00
CA ARG A 72 15.92 3.29 -0.27
C ARG A 72 16.36 4.75 -0.34
N PHE A 73 16.00 5.46 -1.39
CA PHE A 73 16.40 6.86 -1.54
C PHE A 73 15.28 7.85 -1.27
N MET A 74 14.14 7.38 -0.78
CA MET A 74 12.99 8.25 -0.56
C MET A 74 12.99 8.93 0.81
N ASP A 75 13.76 8.40 1.75
CA ASP A 75 13.84 8.95 3.12
C ASP A 75 12.46 9.10 3.75
N ILE A 76 11.63 8.06 3.62
CA ILE A 76 10.29 8.08 4.18
C ILE A 76 10.40 8.06 5.70
N THR A 77 9.85 9.09 6.34
CA THR A 77 9.86 9.18 7.80
C THR A 77 8.80 8.27 8.40
N ASP A 78 8.94 7.99 9.70
CA ASP A 78 7.91 7.23 10.40
C ASP A 78 6.57 7.94 10.36
N ALA A 79 6.56 9.27 10.51
CA ALA A 79 5.31 10.02 10.44
C ALA A 79 4.65 9.89 9.07
N ALA A 80 5.44 9.96 8.00
CA ALA A 80 4.91 9.79 6.65
C ALA A 80 4.38 8.37 6.45
N PHE A 81 5.10 7.39 6.94
CA PHE A 81 4.68 6.00 6.82
C PHE A 81 3.35 5.79 7.55
N ASP A 82 3.23 6.31 8.78
CA ASP A 82 1.99 6.19 9.55
C ASP A 82 0.82 6.84 8.81
N GLU A 83 1.05 8.00 8.20
CA GLU A 83 0.02 8.68 7.45
C GLU A 83 -0.41 7.86 6.22
N MET A 84 0.55 7.27 5.52
CA MET A 84 0.25 6.41 4.38
C MET A 84 -0.63 5.23 4.80
N VAL A 85 -0.32 4.61 5.94
CA VAL A 85 -1.10 3.48 6.43
C VAL A 85 -2.52 3.92 6.73
N GLU A 86 -2.70 5.08 7.38
CA GLU A 86 -4.05 5.57 7.69
C GLU A 86 -4.87 5.87 6.44
N LEU A 87 -4.25 6.53 5.45
CA LEU A 87 -4.96 6.81 4.21
C LEU A 87 -5.29 5.53 3.45
N MET A 88 -4.43 4.54 3.55
CA MET A 88 -4.67 3.27 2.91
C MET A 88 -5.84 2.54 3.58
N LYS A 89 -5.89 2.57 4.92
CA LYS A 89 -7.01 1.99 5.66
C LYS A 89 -8.31 2.67 5.26
N ASP A 90 -8.32 4.00 5.20
CA ASP A 90 -9.50 4.74 4.77
C ASP A 90 -9.97 4.29 3.39
N SER A 91 -9.01 4.04 2.50
CA SER A 91 -9.34 3.62 1.15
C SER A 91 -9.94 2.22 1.14
N PHE A 92 -9.44 1.31 1.95
CA PHE A 92 -10.04 -0.02 2.06
C PHE A 92 -11.47 0.07 2.59
N TYR A 93 -11.71 0.88 3.62
CA TYR A 93 -13.05 1.03 4.17
C TYR A 93 -14.00 1.67 3.14
N GLN A 94 -13.49 2.56 2.31
CA GLN A 94 -14.27 3.18 1.26
C GLN A 94 -14.87 2.14 0.31
N PHE A 95 -14.17 1.02 0.12
CA PHE A 95 -14.63 -0.06 -0.75
C PHE A 95 -15.17 -1.23 0.05
N HIS A 96 -15.57 -0.97 1.30
CA HIS A 96 -16.33 -1.91 2.13
C HIS A 96 -15.55 -3.16 2.55
N PHE A 97 -14.23 -3.04 2.67
CA PHE A 97 -13.44 -4.13 3.23
C PHE A 97 -13.83 -4.31 4.70
N GLU A 98 -13.90 -5.54 5.14
CA GLU A 98 -14.22 -5.84 6.52
C GLU A 98 -13.07 -5.48 7.44
N GLN A 99 -13.41 -5.10 8.66
CA GLN A 99 -12.40 -4.67 9.62
C GLN A 99 -11.32 -5.72 9.83
N ALA A 100 -11.68 -7.00 9.88
CA ALA A 100 -10.70 -8.06 10.08
C ALA A 100 -9.68 -8.10 8.97
N ASP A 101 -10.12 -7.86 7.72
CA ASP A 101 -9.21 -7.83 6.58
C ASP A 101 -8.31 -6.61 6.63
N VAL A 102 -8.88 -5.46 6.98
CA VAL A 102 -8.08 -4.23 7.08
C VAL A 102 -7.04 -4.38 8.19
N ASN A 103 -7.41 -4.98 9.31
CA ASN A 103 -6.46 -5.22 10.40
C ASN A 103 -5.31 -6.11 9.96
N PHE A 104 -5.61 -7.17 9.21
CA PHE A 104 -4.58 -8.05 8.69
C PHE A 104 -3.62 -7.30 7.78
N ILE A 105 -4.18 -6.51 6.86
CA ILE A 105 -3.35 -5.74 5.92
C ILE A 105 -2.50 -4.73 6.67
N GLU A 106 -3.09 -4.05 7.65
CA GLU A 106 -2.34 -3.09 8.46
C GLU A 106 -1.16 -3.76 9.16
N ASP A 107 -1.38 -4.91 9.78
CA ASP A 107 -0.29 -5.62 10.46
C ASP A 107 0.82 -5.98 9.48
N GLU A 108 0.45 -6.40 8.28
CA GLU A 108 1.45 -6.75 7.26
C GLU A 108 2.22 -5.53 6.79
N LEU A 109 1.57 -4.38 6.69
CA LEU A 109 2.25 -3.15 6.33
C LEU A 109 3.21 -2.71 7.43
N LEU A 110 2.76 -2.75 8.68
CA LEU A 110 3.58 -2.34 9.81
C LEU A 110 4.81 -3.23 9.95
N ARG A 111 4.67 -4.50 9.64
CA ARG A 111 5.76 -5.46 9.69
C ARG A 111 6.87 -5.11 8.70
N ARG A 112 6.53 -4.36 7.65
CA ARG A 112 7.47 -3.99 6.59
C ARG A 112 8.03 -2.58 6.75
N ARG A 113 7.70 -1.92 7.85
CA ARG A 113 8.14 -0.54 8.08
C ARG A 113 9.62 -0.34 7.84
N ARG A 114 10.45 -1.20 8.40
CA ARG A 114 11.89 -1.00 8.32
C ARG A 114 12.47 -1.16 6.91
N PHE A 115 11.70 -1.77 6.00
CA PHE A 115 12.14 -1.91 4.62
C PHE A 115 11.63 -0.77 3.74
N ILE A 116 10.71 0.04 4.26
CA ILE A 116 10.09 1.13 3.53
C ILE A 116 10.60 2.47 4.03
N CYS A 117 10.69 2.63 5.35
CA CYS A 117 11.18 3.88 5.93
C CYS A 117 12.67 4.00 5.74
N GLY A 118 13.12 5.23 5.57
CA GLY A 118 14.52 5.51 5.55
C GLY A 118 15.09 5.10 6.89
N SER A 119 15.94 4.15 6.88
CA SER A 119 16.37 3.67 8.13
C SER A 119 17.59 4.32 8.58
N LYS A 120 17.66 4.35 9.76
CA LYS A 120 18.89 4.81 10.34
C LYS A 120 19.26 3.93 11.48
#